data_cb6849f9831754e82ac9557f86ae5bc1
#
_entry.id   cb6849f9831754e82ac9557f86ae5bc1
#
_cell.length_a   1.000
_cell.length_b   1.000
_cell.length_c   1.000
_cell.angle_alpha   90.00
_cell.angle_beta   90.00
_cell.angle_gamma   90.00
#
_symmetry.space_group_name_H-M   'P 1'
#
loop_
_entity.id
_entity.type
_entity.pdbx_description
1 polymer ?
#
loop_
_entity_poly.entity_id
_entity_poly.type
_entity_poly.pdbx_seq_one_letter_code
_entity_poly.pdbx_strand_id
1 'polypeptide(L)'
;MHFFEQLFLLIDFLIHFLPLLFIFVVFIVSWIVYICIKKPFYKSIYGKVISLLFLGTLIWNLVYFGGEDHGGSYQLVKLKPGEAVYVKIKKPYLDLIKGSGVSVLKFKDKTDGKIRIYDSYLREQIGENEYIYDAEKKSVHYYNEKDGGITIPNEQALSDLGVEFNENYSIDVNFTQNRAFVFSVSDSDQDITVQNKSDKPIFFYVKAYHRVYGSEGRDRDLE
;
A
#
# COMPACT_ATOMS: atom_id res chain seq x y z
N MET A 1 2.05 6.61 18.72
CA MET A 1 1.77 5.45 17.86
C MET A 1 2.77 5.36 16.72
N HIS A 2 3.00 6.43 15.96
CA HIS A 2 3.91 6.48 14.81
C HIS A 2 5.37 6.07 15.06
N PHE A 3 5.97 6.43 16.21
CA PHE A 3 7.34 6.02 16.53
C PHE A 3 7.49 4.50 16.62
N PHE A 4 6.52 3.81 17.21
CA PHE A 4 6.53 2.36 17.32
C PHE A 4 6.35 1.65 15.96
N GLU A 5 5.57 2.21 15.04
CA GLU A 5 5.41 1.68 13.69
C GLU A 5 6.71 1.79 12.90
N GLN A 6 7.39 2.92 12.97
CA GLN A 6 8.69 3.10 12.32
C GLN A 6 9.79 2.23 12.94
N LEU A 7 9.78 2.10 14.26
CA LEU A 7 10.69 1.20 14.94
C LEU A 7 10.45 -0.26 14.55
N PHE A 8 9.18 -0.65 14.43
CA PHE A 8 8.80 -1.99 13.98
C PHE A 8 9.30 -2.26 12.54
N LEU A 9 9.08 -1.33 11.61
CA LEU A 9 9.57 -1.45 10.23
C LEU A 9 11.10 -1.53 10.15
N LEU A 10 11.80 -0.73 10.96
CA LEU A 10 13.26 -0.78 11.05
C LEU A 10 13.74 -2.12 11.58
N ILE A 11 13.12 -2.63 12.65
CA ILE A 11 13.44 -3.93 13.24
C ILE A 11 13.16 -5.04 12.24
N ASP A 12 12.03 -4.99 11.55
CA ASP A 12 11.63 -5.95 10.54
C ASP A 12 12.63 -5.98 9.37
N PHE A 13 13.00 -4.81 8.86
CA PHE A 13 14.06 -4.68 7.85
C PHE A 13 15.40 -5.26 8.34
N LEU A 14 15.81 -4.94 9.57
CA LEU A 14 17.06 -5.44 10.13
C LEU A 14 17.03 -6.96 10.30
N ILE A 15 15.92 -7.52 10.76
CA ILE A 15 15.77 -8.97 10.93
C ILE A 15 15.89 -9.70 9.58
N HIS A 16 15.34 -9.15 8.51
CA HIS A 16 15.35 -9.82 7.20
C HIS A 16 16.61 -9.52 6.38
N PHE A 17 17.10 -8.29 6.39
CA PHE A 17 18.23 -7.87 5.57
C PHE A 17 19.59 -8.17 6.20
N LEU A 18 19.72 -8.02 7.51
CA LEU A 18 21.01 -8.24 8.20
C LEU A 18 21.53 -9.70 8.06
N PRO A 19 20.69 -10.74 8.22
CA PRO A 19 21.13 -12.12 7.97
C PRO A 19 21.60 -12.35 6.53
N LEU A 20 20.92 -11.77 5.54
CA LEU A 20 21.34 -11.86 4.14
C LEU A 20 22.73 -11.23 3.94
N LEU A 21 22.93 -10.02 4.46
CA LEU A 21 24.21 -9.32 4.38
C LEU A 21 25.32 -10.13 5.09
N PHE A 22 25.04 -10.64 6.27
CA PHE A 22 26.01 -11.46 7.03
C PHE A 22 26.41 -12.72 6.25
N ILE A 23 25.44 -13.49 5.75
CA ILE A 23 25.68 -14.71 4.97
C ILE A 23 26.42 -14.38 3.68
N PHE A 24 26.11 -13.25 3.02
CA PHE A 24 26.81 -12.77 1.82
C PHE A 24 28.30 -12.49 2.12
N VAL A 25 28.59 -11.77 3.21
CA VAL A 25 29.97 -11.50 3.64
C VAL A 25 30.71 -12.80 3.94
N VAL A 26 30.10 -13.72 4.69
CA VAL A 26 30.69 -15.04 4.99
C VAL A 26 30.94 -15.83 3.71
N PHE A 27 30.05 -15.79 2.74
CA PHE A 27 30.20 -16.43 1.43
C PHE A 27 31.41 -15.86 0.68
N ILE A 28 31.51 -14.54 0.56
CA ILE A 28 32.62 -13.87 -0.13
C ILE A 28 33.98 -14.17 0.54
N VAL A 29 34.05 -14.01 1.86
CA VAL A 29 35.29 -14.28 2.62
C VAL A 29 35.71 -15.73 2.47
N SER A 30 34.78 -16.67 2.58
CA SER A 30 35.06 -18.09 2.40
C SER A 30 35.55 -18.40 0.99
N TRP A 31 34.95 -17.79 -0.03
CA TRP A 31 35.36 -17.95 -1.41
C TRP A 31 36.79 -17.44 -1.64
N ILE A 32 37.13 -16.26 -1.11
CA ILE A 32 38.49 -15.70 -1.17
C ILE A 32 39.50 -16.62 -0.50
N VAL A 33 39.18 -17.12 0.72
CA VAL A 33 40.07 -18.05 1.44
C VAL A 33 40.34 -19.30 0.59
N TYR A 34 39.30 -19.89 0.00
CA TYR A 34 39.49 -21.08 -0.87
C TYR A 34 40.30 -20.82 -2.11
N ILE A 35 40.17 -19.62 -2.70
CA ILE A 35 41.05 -19.19 -3.81
C ILE A 35 42.50 -19.11 -3.32
N CYS A 36 42.77 -18.47 -2.18
CA CYS A 36 44.12 -18.35 -1.62
C CYS A 36 44.79 -19.68 -1.34
N ILE A 37 44.03 -20.67 -0.85
CA ILE A 37 44.54 -22.04 -0.61
C ILE A 37 44.50 -22.93 -1.85
N LYS A 38 44.14 -22.38 -3.02
CA LYS A 38 44.04 -23.09 -4.33
C LYS A 38 43.14 -24.32 -4.31
N LYS A 39 42.07 -24.31 -3.46
CA LYS A 39 41.06 -25.36 -3.41
C LYS A 39 39.73 -24.91 -4.02
N PRO A 40 39.05 -25.76 -4.76
CA PRO A 40 37.76 -25.40 -5.34
C PRO A 40 36.65 -25.34 -4.25
N PHE A 41 36.17 -24.13 -3.96
CA PHE A 41 35.15 -23.86 -2.93
C PHE A 41 33.87 -24.70 -3.12
N TYR A 42 33.38 -24.80 -4.36
CA TYR A 42 32.14 -25.51 -4.69
C TYR A 42 32.23 -27.05 -4.52
N LYS A 43 33.45 -27.60 -4.45
CA LYS A 43 33.65 -29.04 -4.21
C LYS A 43 33.66 -29.41 -2.73
N SER A 44 33.87 -28.45 -1.86
CA SER A 44 33.87 -28.69 -0.41
C SER A 44 32.44 -28.80 0.12
N ILE A 45 32.23 -29.62 1.15
CA ILE A 45 30.95 -29.72 1.85
C ILE A 45 30.60 -28.35 2.46
N TYR A 46 31.57 -27.67 3.04
CA TYR A 46 31.41 -26.32 3.61
C TYR A 46 30.95 -25.31 2.55
N GLY A 47 31.56 -25.28 1.36
CA GLY A 47 31.17 -24.40 0.27
C GLY A 47 29.75 -24.67 -0.23
N LYS A 48 29.35 -25.96 -0.30
CA LYS A 48 27.97 -26.32 -0.68
C LYS A 48 26.95 -25.85 0.34
N VAL A 49 27.21 -26.03 1.65
CA VAL A 49 26.33 -25.62 2.73
C VAL A 49 26.17 -24.10 2.74
N ILE A 50 27.28 -23.35 2.66
CA ILE A 50 27.23 -21.87 2.64
C ILE A 50 26.50 -21.35 1.39
N SER A 51 26.74 -21.94 0.23
CA SER A 51 26.02 -21.56 -1.00
C SER A 51 24.52 -21.84 -0.89
N LEU A 52 24.12 -22.96 -0.28
CA LEU A 52 22.72 -23.29 -0.06
C LEU A 52 22.05 -22.32 0.93
N LEU A 53 22.73 -21.97 2.02
CA LEU A 53 22.25 -20.99 2.98
C LEU A 53 22.10 -19.61 2.32
N PHE A 54 23.09 -19.16 1.54
CA PHE A 54 23.01 -17.90 0.82
C PHE A 54 21.84 -17.88 -0.15
N LEU A 55 21.69 -18.94 -0.96
CA LEU A 55 20.58 -19.03 -1.92
C LEU A 55 19.23 -19.08 -1.20
N GLY A 56 19.09 -19.83 -0.12
CA GLY A 56 17.88 -19.91 0.67
C GLY A 56 17.50 -18.54 1.28
N THR A 57 18.48 -17.82 1.84
CA THR A 57 18.25 -16.50 2.39
C THR A 57 17.92 -15.46 1.31
N LEU A 58 18.54 -15.58 0.13
CA LEU A 58 18.24 -14.72 -1.02
C LEU A 58 16.79 -14.95 -1.49
N ILE A 59 16.38 -16.21 -1.65
CA ILE A 59 15.01 -16.56 -2.05
C ILE A 59 14.02 -16.05 -1.00
N TRP A 60 14.30 -16.28 0.29
CA TRP A 60 13.46 -15.79 1.38
C TRP A 60 13.26 -14.27 1.32
N ASN A 61 14.35 -13.50 1.13
CA ASN A 61 14.26 -12.05 1.01
C ASN A 61 13.50 -11.61 -0.25
N LEU A 62 13.70 -12.29 -1.39
CA LEU A 62 12.97 -11.99 -2.62
C LEU A 62 11.46 -12.25 -2.45
N VAL A 63 11.06 -13.33 -1.79
CA VAL A 63 9.66 -13.62 -1.49
C VAL A 63 9.10 -12.61 -0.50
N TYR A 64 9.85 -12.31 0.57
CA TYR A 64 9.41 -11.39 1.61
C TYR A 64 9.27 -9.94 1.11
N PHE A 65 10.28 -9.41 0.40
CA PHE A 65 10.24 -8.03 -0.13
C PHE A 65 9.55 -7.91 -1.48
N GLY A 66 9.34 -9.00 -2.18
CA GLY A 66 8.80 -9.01 -3.55
C GLY A 66 7.28 -9.06 -3.66
N GLY A 67 6.53 -9.11 -2.56
CA GLY A 67 5.10 -9.36 -2.69
C GLY A 67 4.20 -9.06 -1.52
N GLU A 68 4.69 -8.61 -0.38
CA GLU A 68 3.82 -8.40 0.79
C GLU A 68 3.82 -6.95 1.27
N ASP A 69 2.64 -6.48 1.61
CA ASP A 69 2.41 -5.20 2.27
C ASP A 69 2.79 -5.33 3.75
N HIS A 70 3.65 -4.44 4.25
CA HIS A 70 4.16 -4.48 5.61
C HIS A 70 3.44 -3.51 6.52
N GLY A 71 2.87 -4.03 7.60
CA GLY A 71 2.26 -3.26 8.68
C GLY A 71 0.73 -3.13 8.57
N GLY A 72 0.16 -2.64 9.65
CA GLY A 72 -1.24 -2.28 9.75
C GLY A 72 -2.22 -3.43 9.97
N SER A 73 -3.14 -3.19 10.86
CA SER A 73 -4.36 -3.99 11.01
C SER A 73 -5.57 -3.10 10.74
N TYR A 74 -6.65 -3.68 10.26
CA TYR A 74 -7.89 -2.95 10.09
C TYR A 74 -8.41 -2.45 11.44
N GLN A 75 -8.68 -1.14 11.51
CA GLN A 75 -9.28 -0.49 12.67
C GLN A 75 -10.69 -0.02 12.31
N LEU A 76 -11.67 -0.43 13.09
CA LEU A 76 -13.04 0.02 12.90
C LEU A 76 -13.20 1.46 13.40
N VAL A 77 -13.64 2.33 12.51
CA VAL A 77 -13.97 3.73 12.78
C VAL A 77 -15.47 3.91 12.70
N LYS A 78 -16.04 4.66 13.66
CA LYS A 78 -17.43 5.08 13.66
C LYS A 78 -17.47 6.60 13.64
N LEU A 79 -18.14 7.18 12.67
CA LEU A 79 -18.37 8.62 12.57
C LEU A 79 -19.85 8.93 12.77
N LYS A 80 -20.15 9.84 13.68
CA LYS A 80 -21.49 10.44 13.82
C LYS A 80 -21.75 11.41 12.66
N PRO A 81 -23.01 11.80 12.41
CA PRO A 81 -23.34 12.85 11.46
C PRO A 81 -22.50 14.12 11.67
N GLY A 82 -21.87 14.61 10.60
CA GLY A 82 -21.01 15.79 10.61
C GLY A 82 -19.60 15.59 11.19
N GLU A 83 -19.33 14.48 11.87
CA GLU A 83 -18.02 14.17 12.44
C GLU A 83 -17.00 13.85 11.35
N ALA A 84 -15.75 14.22 11.59
CA ALA A 84 -14.64 13.94 10.70
C ALA A 84 -13.52 13.19 11.43
N VAL A 85 -12.76 12.39 10.66
CA VAL A 85 -11.54 11.73 11.11
C VAL A 85 -10.37 12.08 10.18
N TYR A 86 -9.20 12.21 10.77
CA TYR A 86 -7.95 12.40 10.04
C TYR A 86 -7.26 11.04 9.86
N VAL A 87 -7.13 10.62 8.61
CA VAL A 87 -6.38 9.42 8.23
C VAL A 87 -4.98 9.85 7.83
N LYS A 88 -4.00 9.44 8.64
CA LYS A 88 -2.61 9.81 8.45
C LYS A 88 -1.88 8.76 7.63
N ILE A 89 -1.42 9.11 6.44
CA ILE A 89 -0.61 8.26 5.58
C ILE A 89 0.83 8.75 5.68
N LYS A 90 1.72 7.85 6.06
CA LYS A 90 3.13 8.15 6.22
C LYS A 90 3.91 7.65 5.02
N LYS A 91 4.84 8.46 4.54
CA LYS A 91 5.82 8.01 3.56
C LYS A 91 6.70 6.91 4.15
N PRO A 92 7.26 6.00 3.32
CA PRO A 92 8.24 5.03 3.78
C PRO A 92 9.45 5.71 4.42
N TYR A 93 9.92 5.19 5.56
CA TYR A 93 11.02 5.79 6.33
C TYR A 93 12.36 5.72 5.62
N LEU A 94 12.59 4.68 4.83
CA LEU A 94 13.85 4.45 4.12
C LEU A 94 13.66 4.77 2.64
N ASP A 95 14.23 5.88 2.18
CA ASP A 95 14.33 6.23 0.75
C ASP A 95 15.07 5.15 -0.08
N LEU A 96 15.81 4.25 0.60
CA LEU A 96 16.48 3.10 0.01
C LEU A 96 15.51 1.98 -0.38
N ILE A 97 14.37 1.88 0.28
CA ILE A 97 13.31 0.93 -0.05
C ILE A 97 12.30 1.70 -0.88
N LYS A 98 12.35 1.52 -2.18
CA LYS A 98 11.32 2.08 -3.05
C LYS A 98 9.96 1.52 -2.64
N GLY A 99 9.09 2.37 -2.15
CA GLY A 99 7.77 1.97 -1.68
C GLY A 99 6.84 3.16 -1.57
N SER A 100 5.64 2.91 -1.13
CA SER A 100 4.64 3.92 -0.83
C SER A 100 3.99 3.65 0.52
N GLY A 101 3.64 4.72 1.25
CA GLY A 101 2.67 4.64 2.31
C GLY A 101 1.29 4.48 1.70
N VAL A 102 0.51 3.52 2.16
CA VAL A 102 -0.84 3.24 1.64
C VAL A 102 -1.83 3.24 2.80
N SER A 103 -2.99 3.83 2.58
CA SER A 103 -4.14 3.66 3.46
C SER A 103 -5.33 3.16 2.67
N VAL A 104 -5.98 2.13 3.19
CA VAL A 104 -7.22 1.60 2.64
C VAL A 104 -8.36 1.95 3.59
N LEU A 105 -9.43 2.49 3.02
CA LEU A 105 -10.67 2.78 3.70
C LEU A 105 -11.76 1.89 3.11
N LYS A 106 -12.26 0.94 3.90
CA LYS A 106 -13.24 -0.06 3.47
C LYS A 106 -14.51 0.05 4.31
N PHE A 107 -15.64 0.31 3.66
CA PHE A 107 -16.90 0.41 4.36
C PHE A 107 -17.39 -0.96 4.83
N LYS A 108 -18.03 -0.98 5.99
CA LYS A 108 -18.68 -2.18 6.50
C LYS A 108 -19.79 -2.61 5.55
N ASP A 109 -19.99 -3.93 5.40
CA ASP A 109 -20.99 -4.53 4.52
C ASP A 109 -22.34 -3.84 4.55
N LYS A 110 -22.89 -3.56 3.36
CA LYS A 110 -24.20 -2.94 3.17
C LYS A 110 -24.41 -1.61 3.91
N THR A 111 -23.33 -0.91 4.26
CA THR A 111 -23.41 0.46 4.76
C THR A 111 -23.82 1.37 3.62
N ASP A 112 -24.79 2.24 3.85
CA ASP A 112 -25.16 3.31 2.93
C ASP A 112 -24.94 4.67 3.60
N GLY A 113 -24.68 5.69 2.80
CA GLY A 113 -24.46 7.04 3.32
C GLY A 113 -23.78 7.98 2.33
N LYS A 114 -23.44 9.15 2.84
CA LYS A 114 -22.65 10.16 2.12
C LYS A 114 -21.42 10.53 2.95
N ILE A 115 -20.25 10.50 2.32
CA ILE A 115 -19.01 11.00 2.92
C ILE A 115 -18.42 12.11 2.05
N ARG A 116 -17.62 12.95 2.69
CA ARG A 116 -16.72 13.90 2.01
C ARG A 116 -15.29 13.54 2.33
N ILE A 117 -14.49 13.40 1.29
CA ILE A 117 -13.07 13.12 1.35
C ILE A 117 -12.34 14.38 0.89
N TYR A 118 -11.48 14.93 1.76
CA TYR A 118 -10.65 16.08 1.45
C TYR A 118 -9.30 15.58 0.94
N ASP A 119 -9.28 15.24 -0.33
CA ASP A 119 -8.09 14.86 -1.10
C ASP A 119 -8.32 15.17 -2.57
N SER A 120 -7.26 15.56 -3.27
CA SER A 120 -7.31 15.82 -4.71
C SER A 120 -7.44 14.54 -5.53
N TYR A 121 -6.96 13.40 -5.00
CA TYR A 121 -6.96 12.12 -5.70
C TYR A 121 -7.57 11.03 -4.84
N LEU A 122 -8.48 10.28 -5.46
CA LEU A 122 -9.12 9.13 -4.84
C LEU A 122 -9.08 7.95 -5.81
N ARG A 123 -8.58 6.81 -5.35
CA ARG A 123 -8.61 5.54 -6.11
C ARG A 123 -9.68 4.63 -5.55
N GLU A 124 -10.39 3.99 -6.44
CA GLU A 124 -11.40 3.00 -6.10
C GLU A 124 -11.34 1.85 -7.09
N GLN A 125 -11.46 0.63 -6.59
CA GLN A 125 -11.62 -0.56 -7.43
C GLN A 125 -13.05 -1.10 -7.29
N ILE A 126 -13.71 -1.26 -8.41
CA ILE A 126 -15.05 -1.87 -8.49
C ILE A 126 -14.96 -3.05 -9.46
N GLY A 127 -14.87 -4.27 -8.94
CA GLY A 127 -14.65 -5.47 -9.75
C GLY A 127 -13.27 -5.43 -10.44
N GLU A 128 -13.26 -5.59 -11.76
CA GLU A 128 -12.03 -5.52 -12.59
C GLU A 128 -11.66 -4.09 -13.00
N ASN A 129 -12.45 -3.10 -12.59
CA ASN A 129 -12.31 -1.71 -13.02
C ASN A 129 -11.66 -0.88 -11.92
N GLU A 130 -10.69 -0.06 -12.30
CA GLU A 130 -10.10 0.95 -11.44
C GLU A 130 -10.59 2.34 -11.85
N TYR A 131 -11.00 3.12 -10.84
CA TYR A 131 -11.42 4.50 -11.00
C TYR A 131 -10.47 5.41 -10.24
N ILE A 132 -9.95 6.43 -10.91
CA ILE A 132 -9.12 7.47 -10.32
C ILE A 132 -9.87 8.79 -10.45
N TYR A 133 -10.30 9.33 -9.35
CA TYR A 133 -11.00 10.61 -9.27
C TYR A 133 -9.99 11.74 -9.06
N ASP A 134 -9.97 12.70 -9.96
CA ASP A 134 -9.12 13.90 -9.90
C ASP A 134 -10.01 15.11 -9.60
N ALA A 135 -9.99 15.58 -8.37
CA ALA A 135 -10.81 16.69 -7.94
C ALA A 135 -10.33 18.04 -8.49
N GLU A 136 -9.04 18.19 -8.82
CA GLU A 136 -8.50 19.42 -9.42
C GLU A 136 -8.98 19.59 -10.85
N LYS A 137 -8.95 18.50 -11.62
CA LYS A 137 -9.40 18.50 -13.02
C LYS A 137 -10.89 18.22 -13.18
N LYS A 138 -11.57 17.87 -12.09
CA LYS A 138 -12.98 17.42 -12.10
C LYS A 138 -13.21 16.28 -13.11
N SER A 139 -12.28 15.32 -13.15
CA SER A 139 -12.28 14.22 -14.10
C SER A 139 -12.14 12.87 -13.41
N VAL A 140 -12.63 11.82 -14.09
CA VAL A 140 -12.43 10.43 -13.68
C VAL A 140 -11.62 9.73 -14.75
N HIS A 141 -10.55 9.08 -14.33
CA HIS A 141 -9.82 8.13 -15.16
C HIS A 141 -10.35 6.73 -14.85
N TYR A 142 -10.85 6.09 -15.87
CA TYR A 142 -11.28 4.71 -15.80
C TYR A 142 -10.20 3.84 -16.44
N TYR A 143 -9.80 2.82 -15.76
CA TYR A 143 -8.84 1.84 -16.23
C TYR A 143 -9.43 0.43 -16.15
N ASN A 144 -9.37 -0.29 -17.27
CA ASN A 144 -9.70 -1.70 -17.35
C ASN A 144 -8.57 -2.39 -18.11
N GLU A 145 -8.13 -3.56 -17.67
CA GLU A 145 -7.03 -4.30 -18.30
C GLU A 145 -7.29 -4.63 -19.77
N LYS A 146 -8.55 -4.76 -20.17
CA LYS A 146 -8.93 -5.13 -21.55
C LYS A 146 -8.99 -3.94 -22.51
N ASP A 147 -9.39 -2.78 -22.02
CA ASP A 147 -9.75 -1.62 -22.86
C ASP A 147 -8.70 -0.50 -22.79
N GLY A 148 -7.72 -0.61 -21.92
CA GLY A 148 -6.78 0.48 -21.63
C GLY A 148 -7.45 1.60 -20.82
N GLY A 149 -6.68 2.65 -20.51
CA GLY A 149 -7.19 3.78 -19.72
C GLY A 149 -8.02 4.74 -20.57
N ILE A 150 -9.22 5.09 -20.12
CA ILE A 150 -10.08 6.12 -20.71
C ILE A 150 -10.31 7.21 -19.67
N THR A 151 -10.12 8.47 -20.07
CA THR A 151 -10.55 9.60 -19.26
C THR A 151 -12.00 9.92 -19.60
N ILE A 152 -12.87 9.88 -18.60
CA ILE A 152 -14.30 10.20 -18.79
C ILE A 152 -14.55 11.59 -18.21
N PRO A 153 -14.60 12.64 -19.02
CA PRO A 153 -15.02 13.96 -18.58
C PRO A 153 -16.56 14.04 -18.68
N ASN A 154 -17.28 13.26 -17.85
CA ASN A 154 -18.74 13.22 -17.98
C ASN A 154 -19.42 13.27 -16.62
N GLU A 155 -20.15 14.36 -16.35
CA GLU A 155 -20.97 14.55 -15.17
C GLU A 155 -21.98 13.40 -14.95
N GLN A 156 -22.46 12.79 -16.01
CA GLN A 156 -23.39 11.65 -15.94
C GLN A 156 -22.71 10.41 -15.33
N ALA A 157 -21.49 10.09 -15.76
CA ALA A 157 -20.75 8.94 -15.23
C ALA A 157 -20.40 9.14 -13.74
N LEU A 158 -20.11 10.37 -13.33
CA LEU A 158 -19.90 10.72 -11.92
C LEU A 158 -21.17 10.53 -11.08
N SER A 159 -22.32 10.96 -11.62
CA SER A 159 -23.62 10.78 -10.98
C SER A 159 -23.94 9.28 -10.79
N ASP A 160 -23.68 8.47 -11.81
CA ASP A 160 -23.91 7.02 -11.78
C ASP A 160 -23.01 6.31 -10.74
N LEU A 161 -21.80 6.82 -10.54
CA LEU A 161 -20.88 6.37 -9.50
C LEU A 161 -21.20 6.98 -8.13
N GLY A 162 -22.16 7.90 -8.04
CA GLY A 162 -22.48 8.62 -6.82
C GLY A 162 -21.38 9.55 -6.33
N VAL A 163 -20.58 10.12 -7.25
CA VAL A 163 -19.44 10.99 -6.96
C VAL A 163 -19.72 12.41 -7.41
N GLU A 164 -19.36 13.38 -6.57
CA GLU A 164 -19.52 14.81 -6.84
C GLU A 164 -18.23 15.54 -6.44
N PHE A 165 -17.69 16.36 -7.35
CA PHE A 165 -16.51 17.20 -7.07
C PHE A 165 -16.93 18.56 -6.52
N ASN A 166 -16.26 18.98 -5.44
CA ASN A 166 -16.48 20.28 -4.83
C ASN A 166 -15.40 21.30 -5.23
N GLU A 167 -15.68 22.59 -5.02
CA GLU A 167 -14.75 23.67 -5.37
C GLU A 167 -13.47 23.69 -4.54
N ASN A 168 -13.49 23.10 -3.35
CA ASN A 168 -12.34 23.02 -2.43
C ASN A 168 -11.49 21.77 -2.61
N TYR A 169 -11.49 21.18 -3.80
CA TYR A 169 -10.76 19.95 -4.13
C TYR A 169 -11.15 18.76 -3.23
N SER A 170 -12.38 18.73 -2.77
CA SER A 170 -12.91 17.57 -2.04
C SER A 170 -13.89 16.79 -2.91
N ILE A 171 -14.04 15.51 -2.56
CA ILE A 171 -14.88 14.56 -3.28
C ILE A 171 -15.98 14.09 -2.35
N ASP A 172 -17.23 14.32 -2.74
CA ASP A 172 -18.39 13.74 -2.08
C ASP A 172 -18.73 12.39 -2.72
N VAL A 173 -18.92 11.37 -1.90
CA VAL A 173 -19.28 10.04 -2.35
C VAL A 173 -20.59 9.60 -1.70
N ASN A 174 -21.59 9.32 -2.52
CA ASN A 174 -22.83 8.66 -2.12
C ASN A 174 -22.69 7.16 -2.36
N PHE A 175 -23.06 6.34 -1.40
CA PHE A 175 -22.94 4.88 -1.55
C PHE A 175 -24.07 4.15 -0.83
N THR A 176 -24.49 3.04 -1.44
CA THR A 176 -25.53 2.13 -0.92
C THR A 176 -25.02 0.70 -0.79
N GLN A 177 -23.74 0.49 -1.03
CA GLN A 177 -23.07 -0.81 -1.05
C GLN A 177 -21.68 -0.69 -0.43
N ASN A 178 -21.04 -1.83 -0.19
CA ASN A 178 -19.68 -1.87 0.27
C ASN A 178 -18.75 -1.25 -0.79
N ARG A 179 -17.99 -0.24 -0.40
CA ARG A 179 -16.99 0.45 -1.23
C ARG A 179 -15.66 0.50 -0.50
N ALA A 180 -14.60 0.51 -1.25
CA ALA A 180 -13.26 0.64 -0.71
C ALA A 180 -12.45 1.65 -1.51
N PHE A 181 -11.69 2.49 -0.81
CA PHE A 181 -10.86 3.53 -1.40
C PHE A 181 -9.43 3.35 -0.95
N VAL A 182 -8.49 3.62 -1.86
CA VAL A 182 -7.06 3.53 -1.61
C VAL A 182 -6.43 4.91 -1.78
N PHE A 183 -5.58 5.25 -0.83
CA PHE A 183 -4.75 6.44 -0.83
C PHE A 183 -3.29 6.02 -0.76
N SER A 184 -2.42 6.65 -1.53
CA SER A 184 -1.00 6.31 -1.51
C SER A 184 -0.13 7.55 -1.59
N VAL A 185 0.96 7.56 -0.84
CA VAL A 185 1.97 8.62 -0.84
C VAL A 185 3.37 8.05 -0.97
N SER A 186 4.22 8.68 -1.78
CA SER A 186 5.61 8.27 -1.98
C SER A 186 6.61 9.26 -1.35
N ASP A 187 6.38 10.54 -1.52
CA ASP A 187 7.40 11.57 -1.30
C ASP A 187 7.22 12.37 -0.01
N SER A 188 6.02 12.46 0.50
CA SER A 188 5.69 13.21 1.73
C SER A 188 4.59 12.53 2.52
N ASP A 189 4.54 12.78 3.83
CA ASP A 189 3.38 12.42 4.64
C ASP A 189 2.14 13.17 4.16
N GLN A 190 0.98 12.52 4.18
CA GLN A 190 -0.30 13.12 3.82
C GLN A 190 -1.33 12.86 4.90
N ASP A 191 -2.14 13.86 5.22
CA ASP A 191 -3.29 13.74 6.10
C ASP A 191 -4.57 13.87 5.26
N ILE A 192 -5.38 12.81 5.26
CA ILE A 192 -6.65 12.79 4.55
C ILE A 192 -7.77 12.96 5.56
N THR A 193 -8.66 13.91 5.33
CA THR A 193 -9.83 14.11 6.16
C THR A 193 -11.04 13.43 5.53
N VAL A 194 -11.68 12.54 6.29
CA VAL A 194 -12.95 11.88 5.91
C VAL A 194 -14.06 12.37 6.83
N GLN A 195 -15.07 13.00 6.26
CA GLN A 195 -16.22 13.54 7.01
C GLN A 195 -17.50 12.80 6.67
N ASN A 196 -18.28 12.44 7.68
CA ASN A 196 -19.63 11.92 7.50
C ASN A 196 -20.61 13.06 7.13
N LYS A 197 -21.16 13.00 5.94
CA LYS A 197 -22.18 13.94 5.43
C LYS A 197 -23.59 13.36 5.48
N SER A 198 -23.75 12.14 5.98
CA SER A 198 -25.06 11.51 6.19
C SER A 198 -25.72 12.04 7.45
N ASP A 199 -27.02 11.83 7.54
CA ASP A 199 -27.86 12.07 8.74
C ASP A 199 -27.76 10.94 9.79
N LYS A 200 -27.06 9.86 9.48
CA LYS A 200 -26.84 8.68 10.33
C LYS A 200 -25.36 8.35 10.54
N PRO A 201 -25.02 7.62 11.61
CA PRO A 201 -23.65 7.15 11.81
C PRO A 201 -23.20 6.20 10.68
N ILE A 202 -21.96 6.35 10.25
CA ILE A 202 -21.30 5.44 9.28
C ILE A 202 -20.20 4.66 9.97
N PHE A 203 -19.90 3.47 9.42
CA PHE A 203 -18.87 2.57 9.93
C PHE A 203 -17.97 2.15 8.78
N PHE A 204 -16.66 2.26 9.00
CA PHE A 204 -15.68 1.79 8.03
C PHE A 204 -14.41 1.30 8.73
N TYR A 205 -13.66 0.46 8.01
CA TYR A 205 -12.36 -0.01 8.44
C TYR A 205 -11.28 0.83 7.78
N VAL A 206 -10.27 1.22 8.54
CA VAL A 206 -9.06 1.88 8.04
C VAL A 206 -7.88 0.96 8.30
N LYS A 207 -7.06 0.75 7.28
CA LYS A 207 -5.77 0.07 7.39
C LYS A 207 -4.71 0.98 6.77
N ALA A 208 -3.64 1.25 7.49
CA ALA A 208 -2.48 1.95 6.97
C ALA A 208 -1.28 1.00 6.96
N TYR A 209 -0.56 0.93 5.85
CA TYR A 209 0.58 0.04 5.69
C TYR A 209 1.59 0.62 4.70
N HIS A 210 2.77 0.00 4.61
CA HIS A 210 3.77 0.35 3.62
C HIS A 210 3.83 -0.73 2.54
N ARG A 211 3.71 -0.31 1.29
CA ARG A 211 3.85 -1.18 0.12
C ARG A 211 5.26 -1.04 -0.45
N VAL A 212 5.94 -2.17 -0.67
CA VAL A 212 7.24 -2.21 -1.34
C VAL A 212 7.03 -2.28 -2.85
N TYR A 213 7.76 -1.46 -3.62
CA TYR A 213 7.69 -1.52 -5.08
C TYR A 213 8.11 -2.89 -5.62
N GLY A 214 7.35 -3.41 -6.55
CA GLY A 214 7.50 -4.74 -7.15
C GLY A 214 6.33 -5.68 -6.85
N SER A 215 5.49 -5.34 -5.88
CA SER A 215 4.18 -5.98 -5.71
C SER A 215 3.18 -5.28 -6.63
N GLU A 216 3.28 -5.48 -7.95
CA GLU A 216 2.21 -5.13 -8.89
C GLU A 216 1.00 -6.06 -8.68
N GLY A 217 0.76 -6.48 -7.45
CA GLY A 217 -0.44 -7.19 -7.06
C GLY A 217 -1.60 -6.19 -7.02
N ARG A 218 -2.73 -6.55 -7.65
CA ARG A 218 -4.03 -5.94 -7.41
C ARG A 218 -4.17 -5.69 -5.92
N ASP A 219 -4.75 -4.57 -5.55
CA ASP A 219 -5.01 -4.25 -4.15
C ASP A 219 -5.92 -5.33 -3.55
N ARG A 220 -5.34 -6.42 -3.07
CA ARG A 220 -6.07 -7.55 -2.44
C ARG A 220 -6.97 -7.12 -1.29
N ASP A 221 -6.71 -5.93 -0.76
CA ASP A 221 -7.52 -5.35 0.30
C ASP A 221 -8.82 -4.70 -0.21
N LEU A 222 -8.99 -4.59 -1.54
CA LEU A 222 -10.22 -4.08 -2.17
C LEU A 222 -11.21 -5.18 -2.58
N GLU A 223 -10.79 -6.46 -2.59
CA GLU A 223 -11.64 -7.61 -2.90
C GLU A 223 -12.55 -8.00 -1.71
#